data_12ce3b6ea60ddb6a2707dff095616bd7
#
_entry.id   12ce3b6ea60ddb6a2707dff095616bd7
#
_cell.length_a   1.000
_cell.length_b   1.000
_cell.length_c   1.000
_cell.angle_alpha   90.00
_cell.angle_beta   90.00
_cell.angle_gamma   90.00
#
_symmetry.space_group_name_H-M   'P 1'
#
loop_
_entity.id
_entity.type
_entity.pdbx_description
1 polymer ?
#
loop_
_entity_poly.entity_id
_entity_poly.type
_entity_poly.pdbx_seq_one_letter_code
_entity_poly.pdbx_strand_id
1 'polypeptide(L)'
;MPPRSKLGEIPRQEMPTRSPEERRKDFKEVPLGYTEEQAYQESLRCLDCKVPHCMEGCPAKVKIPEFIGLIAEKKFLEAAKKIKETNALPAACGRVCPQEEQCEQRCVVGKKFEPVAIGKLEMFVADYERKHAQHEDLKVEKNGKKVCIIGAGPAGLACAGDLIKLGYDVTVLEALHTIGGVLMYGIPEFRLPKELVAHEVENLKKDGVKFRINEVAGISLDFEDLRKEYDAIFLGTGAGLPAFVNVPGEHFCGVYSANEYLTRVNLMGAYKFPEVDTPVIRHKKVAVLGGGNVAMDACRTAVRLGAEKVYIIYRRTEKELPARLEEIHHAMEEGVDFRFLRAPLEILGDENDNVIGVRTQVMELGEADADGRRKPVAVEGQTEDIEVDAVIVAIGTTPNPLIARKVPELQTTKKGTYVINEETGATSMEGVFAGGDAARGAATVILAIGDGKRAAAGIDKYLSNK
;
A
#
# COMPACT_ATOMS: atom_id res chain seq x y z
N MET A 1 -4.00 35.12 1.55
CA MET A 1 -3.93 34.09 0.47
C MET A 1 -3.71 34.81 -0.86
N PRO A 2 -2.80 34.32 -1.71
CA PRO A 2 -2.68 34.84 -3.07
C PRO A 2 -4.01 34.64 -3.83
N PRO A 3 -4.33 35.50 -4.83
CA PRO A 3 -5.52 35.30 -5.63
C PRO A 3 -5.44 33.94 -6.33
N ARG A 4 -6.47 33.13 -6.16
CA ARG A 4 -6.54 31.84 -6.85
C ARG A 4 -6.83 32.04 -8.33
N SER A 5 -6.27 31.17 -9.18
CA SER A 5 -6.53 31.26 -10.62
C SER A 5 -8.01 31.03 -10.93
N LYS A 6 -8.49 31.62 -12.02
CA LYS A 6 -9.79 31.26 -12.56
C LYS A 6 -9.78 29.79 -12.97
N LEU A 7 -10.92 29.15 -12.82
CA LEU A 7 -11.07 27.73 -13.16
C LEU A 7 -10.62 27.46 -14.62
N GLY A 8 -9.61 26.60 -14.80
CA GLY A 8 -9.05 26.26 -16.11
C GLY A 8 -7.97 27.21 -16.66
N GLU A 9 -7.59 28.25 -15.93
CA GLU A 9 -6.56 29.19 -16.34
C GLU A 9 -5.15 28.59 -16.28
N ILE A 10 -4.90 27.77 -15.27
CA ILE A 10 -3.63 27.03 -15.10
C ILE A 10 -3.85 25.56 -15.45
N PRO A 11 -3.08 24.98 -16.38
CA PRO A 11 -3.13 23.54 -16.66
C PRO A 11 -2.60 22.74 -15.46
N ARG A 12 -3.03 21.47 -15.34
CA ARG A 12 -2.47 20.55 -14.35
C ARG A 12 -0.97 20.38 -14.57
N GLN A 13 -0.21 20.49 -13.50
CA GLN A 13 1.24 20.29 -13.59
C GLN A 13 1.54 18.79 -13.73
N GLU A 14 2.29 18.45 -14.77
CA GLU A 14 2.75 17.08 -14.97
C GLU A 14 3.85 16.73 -13.97
N MET A 15 3.82 15.49 -13.47
CA MET A 15 4.90 14.97 -12.63
C MET A 15 6.10 14.62 -13.49
N PRO A 16 7.26 15.25 -13.30
CA PRO A 16 8.47 14.81 -13.99
C PRO A 16 8.83 13.37 -13.62
N THR A 17 9.07 12.53 -14.60
CA THR A 17 9.46 11.13 -14.42
C THR A 17 10.72 10.81 -15.19
N ARG A 18 11.43 9.78 -14.75
CA ARG A 18 12.57 9.23 -15.49
C ARG A 18 12.05 8.55 -16.77
N SER A 19 12.86 8.59 -17.84
CA SER A 19 12.48 7.95 -19.12
C SER A 19 12.28 6.42 -18.95
N PRO A 20 11.39 5.80 -19.74
CA PRO A 20 11.18 4.35 -19.69
C PRO A 20 12.45 3.53 -19.89
N GLU A 21 13.34 3.97 -20.80
CA GLU A 21 14.60 3.31 -21.12
C GLU A 21 15.60 3.35 -19.96
N GLU A 22 15.57 4.42 -19.15
CA GLU A 22 16.44 4.56 -17.99
C GLU A 22 15.89 3.80 -16.79
N ARG A 23 14.60 4.03 -16.47
CA ARG A 23 13.99 3.54 -15.23
C ARG A 23 13.82 2.01 -15.20
N ARG A 24 13.77 1.35 -16.36
CA ARG A 24 13.71 -0.12 -16.44
C ARG A 24 15.03 -0.83 -16.11
N LYS A 25 16.15 -0.09 -15.96
CA LYS A 25 17.49 -0.64 -15.76
C LYS A 25 17.94 -0.67 -14.30
N ASP A 26 17.21 0.02 -13.42
CA ASP A 26 17.58 0.13 -12.01
C ASP A 26 16.32 0.23 -11.10
N PHE A 27 16.54 0.29 -9.79
CA PHE A 27 15.49 0.38 -8.79
C PHE A 27 15.30 1.80 -8.22
N LYS A 28 15.89 2.83 -8.81
CA LYS A 28 15.71 4.22 -8.37
C LYS A 28 14.27 4.68 -8.59
N GLU A 29 13.81 5.59 -7.74
CA GLU A 29 12.47 6.17 -7.81
C GLU A 29 12.14 6.70 -9.20
N VAL A 30 10.93 6.43 -9.68
CA VAL A 30 10.46 6.83 -11.02
C VAL A 30 10.04 8.29 -11.06
N PRO A 31 9.14 8.80 -10.18
CA PRO A 31 8.83 10.21 -10.11
C PRO A 31 10.01 11.03 -9.58
N LEU A 32 10.24 12.19 -10.19
CA LEU A 32 11.31 13.11 -9.77
C LEU A 32 10.86 14.15 -8.74
N GLY A 33 9.55 14.24 -8.46
CA GLY A 33 8.95 15.23 -7.59
C GLY A 33 8.71 16.57 -8.30
N TYR A 34 7.84 17.39 -7.71
CA TYR A 34 7.64 18.78 -8.17
C TYR A 34 8.77 19.67 -7.70
N THR A 35 9.09 20.68 -8.51
CA THR A 35 9.83 21.86 -8.07
C THR A 35 8.90 22.74 -7.22
N GLU A 36 9.48 23.68 -6.47
CA GLU A 36 8.69 24.66 -5.68
C GLU A 36 7.73 25.47 -6.58
N GLU A 37 8.16 25.82 -7.79
CA GLU A 37 7.33 26.55 -8.73
C GLU A 37 6.18 25.71 -9.27
N GLN A 38 6.42 24.44 -9.64
CA GLN A 38 5.35 23.51 -10.06
C GLN A 38 4.33 23.31 -8.95
N ALA A 39 4.79 23.08 -7.70
CA ALA A 39 3.91 22.93 -6.55
C ALA A 39 3.09 24.21 -6.27
N TYR A 40 3.72 25.37 -6.38
CA TYR A 40 3.03 26.67 -6.27
C TYR A 40 1.95 26.80 -7.34
N GLN A 41 2.29 26.61 -8.63
CA GLN A 41 1.34 26.73 -9.73
C GLN A 41 0.18 25.73 -9.60
N GLU A 42 0.45 24.47 -9.26
CA GLU A 42 -0.59 23.47 -9.03
C GLU A 42 -1.51 23.84 -7.86
N SER A 43 -0.95 24.42 -6.79
CA SER A 43 -1.72 24.83 -5.61
C SER A 43 -2.75 25.93 -5.92
N LEU A 44 -2.46 26.82 -6.87
CA LEU A 44 -3.36 27.88 -7.30
C LEU A 44 -4.62 27.37 -8.02
N ARG A 45 -4.62 26.12 -8.49
CA ARG A 45 -5.78 25.48 -9.11
C ARG A 45 -6.85 25.06 -8.09
N CYS A 46 -6.50 24.96 -6.81
CA CYS A 46 -7.44 24.56 -5.77
C CYS A 46 -8.44 25.70 -5.49
N LEU A 47 -9.74 25.40 -5.52
CA LEU A 47 -10.81 26.38 -5.35
C LEU A 47 -11.12 26.72 -3.89
N ASP A 48 -10.49 26.05 -2.91
CA ASP A 48 -10.79 26.23 -1.48
C ASP A 48 -12.28 26.08 -1.15
N CYS A 49 -12.84 24.97 -1.55
CA CYS A 49 -14.28 24.72 -1.48
C CYS A 49 -14.79 24.80 -0.03
N LYS A 50 -15.91 25.51 0.20
CA LYS A 50 -16.60 25.53 1.51
C LYS A 50 -17.00 24.11 1.98
N VAL A 51 -17.35 23.24 1.04
CA VAL A 51 -17.61 21.81 1.27
C VAL A 51 -16.56 21.03 0.47
N PRO A 52 -15.43 20.63 1.08
CA PRO A 52 -14.31 20.01 0.38
C PRO A 52 -14.53 18.51 0.17
N HIS A 53 -15.21 18.12 -0.92
CA HIS A 53 -15.49 16.73 -1.25
C HIS A 53 -14.22 15.86 -1.38
N CYS A 54 -13.08 16.47 -1.71
CA CYS A 54 -11.78 15.76 -1.70
C CYS A 54 -11.43 15.20 -0.33
N MET A 55 -11.80 15.88 0.77
CA MET A 55 -11.60 15.34 2.13
C MET A 55 -12.52 14.15 2.42
N GLU A 56 -13.73 14.14 1.86
CA GLU A 56 -14.64 12.99 1.98
C GLU A 56 -14.08 11.75 1.25
N GLY A 57 -13.38 11.97 0.14
CA GLY A 57 -12.69 10.93 -0.62
C GLY A 57 -11.41 10.42 0.04
N CYS A 58 -10.89 11.10 1.07
CA CYS A 58 -9.67 10.68 1.78
C CYS A 58 -10.03 9.87 3.03
N PRO A 59 -9.65 8.59 3.14
CA PRO A 59 -9.90 7.76 4.32
C PRO A 59 -9.29 8.32 5.61
N ALA A 60 -8.13 8.98 5.53
CA ALA A 60 -7.46 9.63 6.66
C ALA A 60 -8.00 11.05 6.97
N LYS A 61 -8.94 11.56 6.16
CA LYS A 61 -9.55 12.90 6.32
C LYS A 61 -8.51 14.02 6.36
N VAL A 62 -7.49 13.93 5.51
CA VAL A 62 -6.46 14.98 5.37
C VAL A 62 -7.13 16.31 5.04
N LYS A 63 -6.68 17.37 5.70
CA LYS A 63 -7.22 18.75 5.53
C LYS A 63 -6.70 19.38 4.23
N ILE A 64 -7.17 18.83 3.10
CA ILE A 64 -6.64 19.06 1.75
C ILE A 64 -6.64 20.53 1.36
N PRO A 65 -7.75 21.32 1.46
CA PRO A 65 -7.72 22.73 1.09
C PRO A 65 -6.76 23.55 1.94
N GLU A 66 -6.61 23.20 3.23
CA GLU A 66 -5.75 23.94 4.16
C GLU A 66 -4.27 23.77 3.78
N PHE A 67 -3.80 22.53 3.58
CA PHE A 67 -2.39 22.35 3.22
C PHE A 67 -2.06 22.90 1.84
N ILE A 68 -2.99 22.78 0.86
CA ILE A 68 -2.80 23.38 -0.46
C ILE A 68 -2.78 24.91 -0.39
N GLY A 69 -3.62 25.51 0.48
CA GLY A 69 -3.60 26.94 0.76
C GLY A 69 -2.24 27.41 1.29
N LEU A 70 -1.62 26.65 2.18
CA LEU A 70 -0.29 26.94 2.71
C LEU A 70 0.80 26.81 1.63
N ILE A 71 0.68 25.84 0.70
CA ILE A 71 1.58 25.78 -0.47
C ILE A 71 1.47 27.02 -1.32
N ALA A 72 0.23 27.52 -1.59
CA ALA A 72 -0.01 28.75 -2.33
C ALA A 72 0.56 30.01 -1.63
N GLU A 73 0.78 29.95 -0.32
CA GLU A 73 1.48 30.97 0.45
C GLU A 73 3.01 30.71 0.56
N LYS A 74 3.52 29.67 -0.10
CA LYS A 74 4.91 29.20 -0.02
C LYS A 74 5.35 28.82 1.41
N LYS A 75 4.41 28.43 2.26
CA LYS A 75 4.61 27.95 3.63
C LYS A 75 4.70 26.43 3.66
N PHE A 76 5.71 25.87 3.02
CA PHE A 76 5.79 24.41 2.75
C PHE A 76 5.93 23.57 4.00
N LEU A 77 6.69 24.02 5.01
CA LEU A 77 6.82 23.29 6.29
C LEU A 77 5.51 23.32 7.09
N GLU A 78 4.77 24.43 7.06
CA GLU A 78 3.46 24.52 7.70
C GLU A 78 2.44 23.62 6.98
N ALA A 79 2.53 23.51 5.65
CA ALA A 79 1.70 22.58 4.87
C ALA A 79 1.96 21.13 5.25
N ALA A 80 3.22 20.72 5.44
CA ALA A 80 3.57 19.39 5.92
C ALA A 80 3.04 19.11 7.33
N LYS A 81 3.20 20.06 8.27
CA LYS A 81 2.62 19.98 9.62
C LYS A 81 1.10 19.81 9.55
N LYS A 82 0.43 20.53 8.65
CA LYS A 82 -1.03 20.44 8.46
C LYS A 82 -1.48 19.05 8.01
N ILE A 83 -0.77 18.40 7.10
CA ILE A 83 -1.05 17.01 6.71
C ILE A 83 -0.85 16.06 7.90
N LYS A 84 0.22 16.23 8.66
CA LYS A 84 0.58 15.37 9.81
C LYS A 84 -0.38 15.47 11.00
N GLU A 85 -1.29 16.45 11.02
CA GLU A 85 -2.40 16.46 11.99
C GLU A 85 -3.31 15.22 11.83
N THR A 86 -3.41 14.67 10.62
CA THR A 86 -4.32 13.56 10.30
C THR A 86 -3.68 12.39 9.56
N ASN A 87 -2.47 12.54 9.03
CA ASN A 87 -1.76 11.48 8.29
C ASN A 87 -0.31 11.38 8.77
N ALA A 88 0.03 10.28 9.45
CA ALA A 88 1.38 10.04 9.97
C ALA A 88 2.40 9.63 8.88
N LEU A 89 1.94 9.25 7.68
CA LEU A 89 2.77 8.69 6.60
C LEU A 89 2.59 9.45 5.27
N PRO A 90 2.76 10.79 5.23
CA PRO A 90 2.49 11.60 4.04
C PRO A 90 3.41 11.28 2.87
N ALA A 91 4.69 10.95 3.11
CA ALA A 91 5.64 10.60 2.06
C ALA A 91 5.22 9.31 1.32
N ALA A 92 4.70 8.32 2.05
CA ALA A 92 4.13 7.10 1.47
C ALA A 92 2.82 7.40 0.73
N CYS A 93 1.88 8.13 1.34
CA CYS A 93 0.56 8.40 0.75
C CYS A 93 0.65 9.20 -0.55
N GLY A 94 1.48 10.22 -0.62
CA GLY A 94 1.69 11.02 -1.83
C GLY A 94 2.16 10.20 -3.03
N ARG A 95 2.83 9.06 -2.77
CA ARG A 95 3.38 8.16 -3.80
C ARG A 95 2.46 7.01 -4.18
N VAL A 96 1.79 6.39 -3.20
CA VAL A 96 1.14 5.07 -3.42
C VAL A 96 -0.39 5.07 -3.34
N CYS A 97 -1.01 6.15 -2.86
CA CYS A 97 -2.48 6.25 -2.86
C CYS A 97 -3.03 6.24 -4.30
N PRO A 98 -4.14 5.56 -4.57
CA PRO A 98 -4.88 5.69 -5.83
C PRO A 98 -5.74 6.96 -5.79
N GLN A 99 -5.10 8.14 -5.89
CA GLN A 99 -5.77 9.43 -5.75
C GLN A 99 -6.88 9.62 -6.78
N GLU A 100 -6.71 9.05 -7.97
CA GLU A 100 -7.68 9.02 -9.07
C GLU A 100 -9.01 8.33 -8.70
N GLU A 101 -9.02 7.47 -7.68
CA GLU A 101 -10.22 6.80 -7.17
C GLU A 101 -10.69 7.37 -5.81
N GLN A 102 -9.94 8.31 -5.23
CA GLN A 102 -10.14 8.83 -3.88
C GLN A 102 -10.32 10.36 -3.88
N CYS A 103 -9.32 11.09 -3.37
CA CYS A 103 -9.42 12.53 -3.18
C CYS A 103 -9.51 13.31 -4.51
N GLU A 104 -8.74 12.93 -5.53
CA GLU A 104 -8.74 13.61 -6.84
C GLU A 104 -10.04 13.32 -7.60
N GLN A 105 -10.59 12.10 -7.52
CA GLN A 105 -11.89 11.76 -8.12
C GLN A 105 -13.02 12.67 -7.62
N ARG A 106 -12.93 13.11 -6.35
CA ARG A 106 -13.94 13.98 -5.74
C ARG A 106 -13.62 15.46 -5.85
N CYS A 107 -12.54 15.82 -6.52
CA CYS A 107 -12.16 17.20 -6.72
C CYS A 107 -13.16 17.93 -7.63
N VAL A 108 -13.69 19.07 -7.19
CA VAL A 108 -14.67 19.85 -7.95
C VAL A 108 -14.12 20.35 -9.29
N VAL A 109 -12.82 20.65 -9.34
CA VAL A 109 -12.12 21.04 -10.59
C VAL A 109 -12.24 19.94 -11.64
N GLY A 110 -12.17 18.68 -11.22
CA GLY A 110 -12.28 17.48 -12.07
C GLY A 110 -13.61 17.32 -12.81
N LYS A 111 -14.65 18.12 -12.47
CA LYS A 111 -15.92 18.09 -13.20
C LYS A 111 -15.84 18.72 -14.60
N LYS A 112 -14.90 19.61 -14.84
CA LYS A 112 -14.75 20.33 -16.11
C LYS A 112 -13.33 20.29 -16.68
N PHE A 113 -12.34 20.06 -15.84
CA PHE A 113 -10.91 20.05 -16.16
C PHE A 113 -10.26 18.87 -15.43
N GLU A 114 -8.97 18.68 -15.58
CA GLU A 114 -8.23 17.73 -14.76
C GLU A 114 -8.28 18.14 -13.27
N PRO A 115 -8.47 17.20 -12.34
CA PRO A 115 -8.49 17.49 -10.91
C PRO A 115 -7.16 18.10 -10.46
N VAL A 116 -7.14 18.76 -9.31
CA VAL A 116 -5.90 19.19 -8.67
C VAL A 116 -5.05 17.96 -8.32
N ALA A 117 -3.76 17.99 -8.60
CA ALA A 117 -2.81 16.91 -8.34
C ALA A 117 -2.47 16.79 -6.83
N ILE A 118 -3.48 16.43 -6.03
CA ILE A 118 -3.43 16.43 -4.56
C ILE A 118 -2.30 15.56 -4.04
N GLY A 119 -2.18 14.33 -4.57
CA GLY A 119 -1.13 13.41 -4.14
C GLY A 119 0.28 13.89 -4.48
N LYS A 120 0.45 14.56 -5.63
CA LYS A 120 1.75 15.13 -6.02
C LYS A 120 2.15 16.32 -5.14
N LEU A 121 1.17 17.12 -4.69
CA LEU A 121 1.39 18.17 -3.70
C LEU A 121 1.71 17.62 -2.31
N GLU A 122 1.04 16.54 -1.89
CA GLU A 122 1.35 15.83 -0.65
C GLU A 122 2.79 15.26 -0.68
N MET A 123 3.18 14.61 -1.78
CA MET A 123 4.54 14.13 -1.99
C MET A 123 5.56 15.26 -1.89
N PHE A 124 5.30 16.38 -2.57
CA PHE A 124 6.19 17.56 -2.56
C PHE A 124 6.45 18.08 -1.15
N VAL A 125 5.41 18.31 -0.35
CA VAL A 125 5.61 18.91 1.00
C VAL A 125 6.24 17.91 1.97
N ALA A 126 5.98 16.62 1.84
CA ALA A 126 6.62 15.58 2.63
C ALA A 126 8.13 15.51 2.32
N ASP A 127 8.50 15.58 1.04
CA ASP A 127 9.92 15.61 0.62
C ASP A 127 10.61 16.92 1.01
N TYR A 128 9.89 18.04 0.96
CA TYR A 128 10.40 19.33 1.40
C TYR A 128 10.69 19.33 2.89
N GLU A 129 9.74 18.85 3.70
CA GLU A 129 9.92 18.74 5.15
C GLU A 129 11.12 17.87 5.50
N ARG A 130 11.26 16.68 4.89
CA ARG A 130 12.39 15.77 5.14
C ARG A 130 13.76 16.44 4.89
N LYS A 131 13.84 17.35 3.91
CA LYS A 131 15.08 18.05 3.54
C LYS A 131 15.38 19.27 4.41
N HIS A 132 14.35 19.93 4.95
CA HIS A 132 14.50 21.29 5.52
C HIS A 132 14.07 21.40 6.98
N ALA A 133 13.27 20.45 7.50
CA ALA A 133 12.81 20.49 8.87
C ALA A 133 13.76 19.74 9.81
N GLN A 134 13.86 20.24 11.03
CA GLN A 134 14.36 19.47 12.16
C GLN A 134 13.18 18.86 12.91
N HIS A 135 13.39 17.67 13.48
CA HIS A 135 12.36 17.06 14.33
C HIS A 135 12.11 17.92 15.57
N GLU A 136 10.86 18.20 15.84
CA GLU A 136 10.42 18.90 17.06
C GLU A 136 9.94 17.85 18.06
N ASP A 137 10.52 17.83 19.27
CA ASP A 137 10.13 16.89 20.31
C ASP A 137 8.66 17.02 20.66
N LEU A 138 7.96 15.89 20.73
CA LEU A 138 6.57 15.84 21.13
C LEU A 138 6.43 16.14 22.63
N LYS A 139 5.79 17.27 22.96
CA LYS A 139 5.52 17.70 24.35
C LYS A 139 4.09 17.31 24.74
N VAL A 140 3.93 16.08 25.24
CA VAL A 140 2.63 15.56 25.69
C VAL A 140 2.78 14.98 27.12
N GLU A 141 1.82 15.29 27.97
CA GLU A 141 1.73 14.70 29.31
C GLU A 141 1.33 13.23 29.21
N LYS A 142 2.07 12.36 29.89
CA LYS A 142 1.80 10.92 29.89
C LYS A 142 0.59 10.60 30.79
N ASN A 143 -0.35 9.81 30.26
CA ASN A 143 -1.56 9.39 30.96
C ASN A 143 -1.38 8.10 31.78
N GLY A 144 -0.18 7.49 31.72
CA GLY A 144 0.17 6.28 32.48
C GLY A 144 -0.38 4.97 31.95
N LYS A 145 -1.17 4.98 30.87
CA LYS A 145 -1.76 3.78 30.25
C LYS A 145 -0.92 3.27 29.10
N LYS A 146 -0.85 1.93 28.95
CA LYS A 146 0.00 1.22 27.99
C LYS A 146 -0.83 0.59 26.89
N VAL A 147 -0.43 0.80 25.65
CA VAL A 147 -1.08 0.19 24.47
C VAL A 147 -0.07 -0.63 23.68
N CYS A 148 -0.44 -1.88 23.37
CA CYS A 148 0.30 -2.77 22.51
C CYS A 148 -0.29 -2.74 21.11
N ILE A 149 0.57 -2.58 20.09
CA ILE A 149 0.19 -2.65 18.68
C ILE A 149 0.90 -3.85 18.07
N ILE A 150 0.16 -4.81 17.51
CA ILE A 150 0.70 -6.00 16.88
C ILE A 150 0.66 -5.81 15.35
N GLY A 151 1.84 -5.60 14.77
CA GLY A 151 2.08 -5.30 13.37
C GLY A 151 2.43 -3.84 13.10
N ALA A 152 3.63 -3.61 12.56
CA ALA A 152 4.19 -2.31 12.24
C ALA A 152 3.94 -1.88 10.78
N GLY A 153 2.83 -2.32 10.18
CA GLY A 153 2.36 -1.86 8.89
C GLY A 153 1.64 -0.50 8.97
N PRO A 154 1.09 0.02 7.85
CA PRO A 154 0.46 1.35 7.81
C PRO A 154 -0.62 1.59 8.87
N ALA A 155 -1.46 0.58 9.17
CA ALA A 155 -2.49 0.69 10.19
C ALA A 155 -1.88 0.82 11.60
N GLY A 156 -0.88 -0.01 11.93
CA GLY A 156 -0.19 0.02 13.22
C GLY A 156 0.58 1.32 13.43
N LEU A 157 1.31 1.79 12.40
CA LEU A 157 2.05 3.06 12.47
C LEU A 157 1.12 4.26 12.64
N ALA A 158 -0.02 4.28 11.95
CA ALA A 158 -1.02 5.34 12.09
C ALA A 158 -1.67 5.33 13.49
N CYS A 159 -2.01 4.14 14.00
CA CYS A 159 -2.53 3.97 15.36
C CYS A 159 -1.51 4.45 16.41
N ALA A 160 -0.24 4.05 16.27
CA ALA A 160 0.85 4.47 17.15
C ALA A 160 1.04 5.99 17.14
N GLY A 161 1.04 6.60 15.95
CA GLY A 161 1.23 8.04 15.77
C GLY A 161 0.10 8.88 16.39
N ASP A 162 -1.13 8.40 16.40
CA ASP A 162 -2.24 9.10 17.06
C ASP A 162 -2.21 8.87 18.57
N LEU A 163 -1.99 7.65 19.05
CA LEU A 163 -1.97 7.34 20.48
C LEU A 163 -0.81 7.99 21.24
N ILE A 164 0.38 8.10 20.63
CA ILE A 164 1.52 8.75 21.28
C ILE A 164 1.24 10.24 21.53
N LYS A 165 0.51 10.92 20.62
CA LYS A 165 0.07 12.31 20.77
C LYS A 165 -0.98 12.50 21.88
N LEU A 166 -1.67 11.43 22.26
CA LEU A 166 -2.64 11.42 23.36
C LEU A 166 -2.01 11.03 24.72
N GLY A 167 -0.68 10.85 24.75
CA GLY A 167 0.07 10.59 25.98
C GLY A 167 0.15 9.12 26.41
N TYR A 168 -0.29 8.18 25.58
CA TYR A 168 -0.18 6.74 25.86
C TYR A 168 1.28 6.26 25.80
N ASP A 169 1.62 5.22 26.56
CA ASP A 169 2.87 4.48 26.39
C ASP A 169 2.66 3.39 25.33
N VAL A 170 3.16 3.64 24.13
CA VAL A 170 2.89 2.82 22.95
C VAL A 170 4.07 1.90 22.64
N THR A 171 3.79 0.58 22.57
CA THR A 171 4.75 -0.44 22.12
C THR A 171 4.21 -1.11 20.85
N VAL A 172 5.00 -1.12 19.80
CA VAL A 172 4.69 -1.80 18.53
C VAL A 172 5.53 -3.06 18.42
N LEU A 173 4.88 -4.20 18.25
CA LEU A 173 5.49 -5.51 18.00
C LEU A 173 5.48 -5.81 16.51
N GLU A 174 6.61 -6.23 15.96
CA GLU A 174 6.75 -6.59 14.55
C GLU A 174 7.40 -7.97 14.40
N ALA A 175 6.77 -8.82 13.60
CA ALA A 175 7.26 -10.17 13.33
C ALA A 175 8.54 -10.20 12.47
N LEU A 176 8.69 -9.22 11.58
CA LEU A 176 9.84 -9.10 10.70
C LEU A 176 11.00 -8.34 11.37
N HIS A 177 12.16 -8.36 10.75
CA HIS A 177 13.35 -7.67 11.20
C HIS A 177 13.34 -6.16 10.88
N THR A 178 12.30 -5.66 10.21
CA THR A 178 12.15 -4.25 9.85
C THR A 178 10.72 -3.76 9.99
N ILE A 179 10.56 -2.47 10.24
CA ILE A 179 9.30 -1.79 10.52
C ILE A 179 8.76 -1.21 9.21
N GLY A 180 7.45 -1.31 8.98
CA GLY A 180 6.79 -0.72 7.81
C GLY A 180 5.81 -1.68 7.09
N GLY A 181 5.87 -2.99 7.41
CA GLY A 181 5.01 -3.98 6.78
C GLY A 181 5.09 -3.96 5.26
N VAL A 182 3.95 -3.91 4.57
CA VAL A 182 3.87 -3.91 3.10
C VAL A 182 4.63 -2.74 2.44
N LEU A 183 4.84 -1.62 3.12
CA LEU A 183 5.65 -0.50 2.62
C LEU A 183 7.11 -0.92 2.41
N MET A 184 7.59 -1.90 3.19
CA MET A 184 8.96 -2.40 3.12
C MET A 184 9.09 -3.65 2.26
N TYR A 185 8.23 -4.67 2.48
CA TYR A 185 8.37 -5.95 1.78
C TYR A 185 7.64 -6.00 0.44
N GLY A 186 6.50 -5.28 0.31
CA GLY A 186 5.61 -5.42 -0.84
C GLY A 186 5.85 -4.38 -1.93
N ILE A 187 5.84 -3.10 -1.58
CA ILE A 187 5.97 -2.01 -2.55
C ILE A 187 7.43 -1.85 -2.98
N PRO A 188 7.75 -1.85 -4.30
CA PRO A 188 9.13 -1.76 -4.76
C PRO A 188 9.80 -0.41 -4.47
N GLU A 189 11.14 -0.44 -4.38
CA GLU A 189 11.99 0.72 -4.17
C GLU A 189 11.73 1.84 -5.19
N PHE A 190 11.51 1.50 -6.45
CA PHE A 190 11.26 2.45 -7.54
C PHE A 190 9.89 3.16 -7.46
N ARG A 191 8.98 2.70 -6.58
CA ARG A 191 7.71 3.37 -6.26
C ARG A 191 7.73 4.06 -4.90
N LEU A 192 8.38 3.43 -3.92
CA LEU A 192 8.48 3.93 -2.56
C LEU A 192 9.87 3.62 -2.00
N PRO A 193 10.80 4.55 -2.08
CA PRO A 193 12.13 4.41 -1.48
C PRO A 193 12.05 4.07 -0.01
N LYS A 194 12.80 3.04 0.43
CA LYS A 194 12.73 2.52 1.80
C LYS A 194 13.25 3.52 2.84
N GLU A 195 14.15 4.41 2.44
CA GLU A 195 14.62 5.49 3.30
C GLU A 195 13.51 6.44 3.75
N LEU A 196 12.47 6.64 2.93
CA LEU A 196 11.33 7.49 3.29
C LEU A 196 10.51 6.84 4.41
N VAL A 197 10.24 5.55 4.30
CA VAL A 197 9.53 4.79 5.34
C VAL A 197 10.36 4.77 6.64
N ALA A 198 11.67 4.54 6.52
CA ALA A 198 12.58 4.57 7.66
C ALA A 198 12.59 5.93 8.36
N HIS A 199 12.55 7.03 7.60
CA HIS A 199 12.47 8.40 8.14
C HIS A 199 11.16 8.64 8.92
N GLU A 200 10.01 8.22 8.37
CA GLU A 200 8.72 8.34 9.05
C GLU A 200 8.67 7.52 10.36
N VAL A 201 9.23 6.31 10.33
CA VAL A 201 9.38 5.46 11.53
C VAL A 201 10.31 6.08 12.57
N GLU A 202 11.42 6.68 12.13
CA GLU A 202 12.36 7.34 13.04
C GLU A 202 11.74 8.55 13.75
N ASN A 203 10.86 9.28 13.08
CA ASN A 203 10.08 10.35 13.72
C ASN A 203 9.18 9.79 14.83
N LEU A 204 8.47 8.67 14.58
CA LEU A 204 7.66 8.02 15.62
C LEU A 204 8.49 7.54 16.82
N LYS A 205 9.72 7.04 16.58
CA LYS A 205 10.64 6.68 17.67
C LYS A 205 11.05 7.88 18.50
N LYS A 206 11.37 9.01 17.84
CA LYS A 206 11.70 10.27 18.52
C LYS A 206 10.51 10.81 19.33
N ASP A 207 9.28 10.60 18.85
CA ASP A 207 8.06 10.92 19.59
C ASP A 207 7.82 10.00 20.80
N GLY A 208 8.59 8.91 20.94
CA GLY A 208 8.58 8.01 22.08
C GLY A 208 7.87 6.67 21.86
N VAL A 209 7.48 6.33 20.62
CA VAL A 209 6.96 4.99 20.29
C VAL A 209 8.08 3.96 20.41
N LYS A 210 7.84 2.90 21.16
CA LYS A 210 8.76 1.77 21.33
C LYS A 210 8.48 0.71 20.27
N PHE A 211 9.53 0.21 19.62
CA PHE A 211 9.42 -0.86 18.61
C PHE A 211 10.21 -2.09 19.07
N ARG A 212 9.57 -3.25 18.98
CA ARG A 212 10.17 -4.55 19.25
C ARG A 212 10.00 -5.40 17.99
N ILE A 213 11.09 -5.73 17.33
CA ILE A 213 11.13 -6.48 16.08
C ILE A 213 11.49 -7.94 16.34
N ASN A 214 11.27 -8.83 15.32
CA ASN A 214 11.47 -10.27 15.43
C ASN A 214 10.62 -10.93 16.52
N GLU A 215 9.46 -10.35 16.82
CA GLU A 215 8.53 -10.84 17.82
C GLU A 215 7.19 -11.20 17.22
N VAL A 216 6.86 -12.48 17.27
CA VAL A 216 5.65 -13.04 16.66
C VAL A 216 4.61 -13.30 17.75
N ALA A 217 3.63 -12.41 17.85
CA ALA A 217 2.50 -12.61 18.78
C ALA A 217 1.76 -13.92 18.45
N GLY A 218 1.54 -14.74 19.46
CA GLY A 218 1.00 -16.08 19.31
C GLY A 218 2.05 -17.18 19.07
N ILE A 219 3.35 -16.86 18.91
CA ILE A 219 4.46 -17.82 18.85
C ILE A 219 5.51 -17.50 19.89
N SER A 220 6.29 -16.40 19.70
CA SER A 220 7.34 -16.00 20.65
C SER A 220 6.78 -15.26 21.86
N LEU A 221 5.60 -14.67 21.72
CA LEU A 221 4.88 -13.97 22.77
C LEU A 221 3.48 -14.56 22.92
N ASP A 222 3.10 -14.92 24.15
CA ASP A 222 1.75 -15.36 24.45
C ASP A 222 0.76 -14.18 24.43
N PHE A 223 -0.41 -14.37 23.82
CA PHE A 223 -1.38 -13.30 23.66
C PHE A 223 -2.05 -12.91 25.01
N GLU A 224 -2.28 -13.88 25.89
CA GLU A 224 -2.87 -13.60 27.19
C GLU A 224 -1.88 -12.86 28.12
N ASP A 225 -0.58 -13.09 27.97
CA ASP A 225 0.42 -12.32 28.71
C ASP A 225 0.48 -10.88 28.23
N LEU A 226 0.36 -10.64 26.91
CA LEU A 226 0.21 -9.27 26.39
C LEU A 226 -1.05 -8.59 26.94
N ARG A 227 -2.17 -9.29 27.09
CA ARG A 227 -3.40 -8.74 27.67
C ARG A 227 -3.27 -8.37 29.14
N LYS A 228 -2.39 -9.03 29.89
CA LYS A 228 -2.09 -8.68 31.29
C LYS A 228 -1.15 -7.48 31.40
N GLU A 229 -0.23 -7.32 30.43
CA GLU A 229 0.80 -6.28 30.45
C GLU A 229 0.29 -4.93 29.96
N TYR A 230 -0.66 -4.93 28.99
CA TYR A 230 -1.15 -3.74 28.31
C TYR A 230 -2.64 -3.50 28.58
N ASP A 231 -3.03 -2.22 28.69
CA ASP A 231 -4.41 -1.80 28.94
C ASP A 231 -5.33 -1.96 27.71
N ALA A 232 -4.75 -1.93 26.50
CA ALA A 232 -5.42 -2.22 25.25
C ALA A 232 -4.45 -2.79 24.21
N ILE A 233 -5.00 -3.55 23.24
CA ILE A 233 -4.24 -4.17 22.13
C ILE A 233 -4.87 -3.78 20.81
N PHE A 234 -4.05 -3.40 19.83
CA PHE A 234 -4.44 -3.22 18.43
C PHE A 234 -3.85 -4.31 17.54
N LEU A 235 -4.68 -4.99 16.75
CA LEU A 235 -4.28 -6.01 15.76
C LEU A 235 -4.20 -5.40 14.36
N GLY A 236 -2.99 -5.06 13.94
CA GLY A 236 -2.67 -4.53 12.61
C GLY A 236 -1.80 -5.47 11.79
N THR A 237 -2.01 -6.79 11.91
CA THR A 237 -1.16 -7.85 11.34
C THR A 237 -1.21 -7.96 9.80
N GLY A 238 -2.09 -7.20 9.16
CA GLY A 238 -2.22 -7.17 7.71
C GLY A 238 -2.78 -8.46 7.09
N ALA A 239 -2.56 -8.62 5.78
CA ALA A 239 -2.95 -9.78 4.99
C ALA A 239 -1.75 -10.23 4.14
N GLY A 240 -0.94 -11.13 4.68
CA GLY A 240 0.34 -11.56 4.09
C GLY A 240 0.34 -12.96 3.49
N LEU A 241 -0.74 -13.76 3.65
CA LEU A 241 -0.81 -15.10 3.05
C LEU A 241 -1.28 -15.01 1.60
N PRO A 242 -0.47 -15.48 0.63
CA PRO A 242 -0.83 -15.45 -0.78
C PRO A 242 -1.99 -16.39 -1.09
N ALA A 243 -2.84 -15.99 -2.02
CA ALA A 243 -3.79 -16.88 -2.67
C ALA A 243 -3.14 -17.54 -3.88
N PHE A 244 -3.49 -18.80 -4.13
CA PHE A 244 -3.06 -19.59 -5.30
C PHE A 244 -4.22 -19.80 -6.26
N VAL A 245 -3.90 -20.06 -7.54
CA VAL A 245 -4.91 -20.27 -8.58
C VAL A 245 -5.56 -21.64 -8.44
N ASN A 246 -4.86 -22.60 -7.84
CA ASN A 246 -5.22 -24.02 -7.69
C ASN A 246 -5.35 -24.73 -9.05
N VAL A 247 -4.35 -24.52 -9.92
CA VAL A 247 -4.21 -25.21 -11.20
C VAL A 247 -3.07 -26.21 -11.16
N PRO A 248 -3.06 -27.25 -12.00
CA PRO A 248 -1.94 -28.15 -12.13
C PRO A 248 -0.62 -27.41 -12.39
N GLY A 249 0.48 -27.89 -11.81
CA GLY A 249 1.81 -27.34 -12.00
C GLY A 249 2.18 -26.14 -11.09
N GLU A 250 1.30 -25.68 -10.20
CA GLU A 250 1.64 -24.58 -9.26
C GLU A 250 2.79 -24.88 -8.29
N HIS A 251 3.21 -26.13 -8.19
CA HIS A 251 4.34 -26.58 -7.35
C HIS A 251 5.69 -26.62 -8.09
N PHE A 252 5.73 -26.32 -9.37
CA PHE A 252 6.95 -26.40 -10.18
C PHE A 252 7.99 -25.33 -9.78
N CYS A 253 9.27 -25.65 -9.99
CA CYS A 253 10.38 -24.72 -9.84
C CYS A 253 10.21 -23.56 -10.83
N GLY A 254 10.23 -22.33 -10.33
CA GLY A 254 9.95 -21.11 -11.12
C GLY A 254 8.55 -20.56 -10.91
N VAL A 255 7.70 -21.23 -10.07
CA VAL A 255 6.43 -20.65 -9.62
C VAL A 255 6.64 -19.96 -8.28
N TYR A 256 6.22 -18.70 -8.20
CA TYR A 256 6.33 -17.85 -7.00
C TYR A 256 4.99 -17.22 -6.68
N SER A 257 4.70 -17.03 -5.41
CA SER A 257 3.73 -16.00 -5.03
C SER A 257 4.34 -14.62 -5.20
N ALA A 258 3.55 -13.61 -5.58
CA ALA A 258 4.04 -12.24 -5.67
C ALA A 258 4.58 -11.72 -4.34
N ASN A 259 3.98 -12.17 -3.21
CA ASN A 259 4.45 -11.82 -1.88
C ASN A 259 5.87 -12.32 -1.61
N GLU A 260 6.16 -13.57 -1.93
CA GLU A 260 7.50 -14.17 -1.80
C GLU A 260 8.50 -13.44 -2.70
N TYR A 261 8.15 -13.29 -3.99
CA TYR A 261 9.00 -12.66 -4.99
C TYR A 261 9.37 -11.21 -4.59
N LEU A 262 8.37 -10.41 -4.22
CA LEU A 262 8.58 -9.02 -3.82
C LEU A 262 9.29 -8.89 -2.46
N THR A 263 8.98 -9.75 -1.49
CA THR A 263 9.68 -9.77 -0.19
C THR A 263 11.18 -10.03 -0.39
N ARG A 264 11.52 -11.02 -1.22
CA ARG A 264 12.92 -11.33 -1.54
C ARG A 264 13.64 -10.15 -2.19
N VAL A 265 12.99 -9.48 -3.13
CA VAL A 265 13.59 -8.35 -3.84
C VAL A 265 13.67 -7.10 -2.98
N ASN A 266 12.57 -6.72 -2.33
CA ASN A 266 12.46 -5.45 -1.61
C ASN A 266 13.05 -5.51 -0.20
N LEU A 267 12.53 -6.42 0.64
CA LEU A 267 12.93 -6.52 2.04
C LEU A 267 14.34 -7.08 2.21
N MET A 268 14.65 -8.13 1.46
CA MET A 268 15.95 -8.80 1.54
C MET A 268 16.97 -8.24 0.55
N GLY A 269 16.60 -7.21 -0.24
CA GLY A 269 17.49 -6.46 -1.10
C GLY A 269 18.11 -7.24 -2.25
N ALA A 270 17.48 -8.35 -2.71
CA ALA A 270 18.05 -9.27 -3.68
C ALA A 270 18.53 -8.62 -4.99
N TYR A 271 17.95 -7.46 -5.37
CA TYR A 271 18.39 -6.69 -6.53
C TYR A 271 19.80 -6.08 -6.37
N LYS A 272 20.33 -6.03 -5.13
CA LYS A 272 21.68 -5.55 -4.80
C LYS A 272 22.71 -6.68 -4.75
N PHE A 273 22.33 -7.94 -5.02
CA PHE A 273 23.29 -9.04 -5.03
C PHE A 273 24.42 -8.77 -6.03
N PRO A 274 25.73 -8.98 -5.69
CA PRO A 274 26.26 -9.63 -4.49
C PRO A 274 26.60 -8.70 -3.31
N GLU A 275 26.19 -7.45 -3.31
CA GLU A 275 26.42 -6.50 -2.18
C GLU A 275 25.63 -6.93 -0.93
N VAL A 276 24.55 -7.67 -1.11
CA VAL A 276 23.76 -8.34 -0.07
C VAL A 276 23.82 -9.85 -0.27
N ASP A 277 23.61 -10.62 0.80
CA ASP A 277 23.75 -12.09 0.79
C ASP A 277 22.58 -12.81 0.09
N THR A 278 21.48 -12.11 -0.22
CA THR A 278 20.30 -12.72 -0.82
C THR A 278 20.45 -12.81 -2.35
N PRO A 279 20.58 -14.02 -2.93
CA PRO A 279 20.64 -14.17 -4.38
C PRO A 279 19.25 -13.98 -5.00
N VAL A 280 19.23 -13.53 -6.25
CA VAL A 280 18.02 -13.48 -7.08
C VAL A 280 18.17 -14.41 -8.27
N ILE A 281 17.14 -15.22 -8.52
CA ILE A 281 17.06 -16.02 -9.75
C ILE A 281 16.55 -15.09 -10.84
N ARG A 282 17.31 -15.00 -11.94
CA ARG A 282 16.95 -14.21 -13.12
C ARG A 282 16.29 -15.11 -14.13
N HIS A 283 15.06 -14.77 -14.46
CA HIS A 283 14.27 -15.45 -15.47
C HIS A 283 14.25 -14.64 -16.76
N LYS A 284 14.20 -15.32 -17.91
CA LYS A 284 14.16 -14.67 -19.22
C LYS A 284 12.76 -14.26 -19.61
N LYS A 285 11.78 -15.15 -19.39
CA LYS A 285 10.38 -14.92 -19.75
C LYS A 285 9.50 -15.16 -18.53
N VAL A 286 8.82 -14.13 -18.08
CA VAL A 286 8.04 -14.15 -16.84
C VAL A 286 6.57 -13.90 -17.11
N ALA A 287 5.68 -14.76 -16.61
CA ALA A 287 4.25 -14.51 -16.58
C ALA A 287 3.81 -14.07 -15.18
N VAL A 288 3.07 -12.97 -15.08
CA VAL A 288 2.44 -12.53 -13.82
C VAL A 288 0.93 -12.73 -13.95
N LEU A 289 0.36 -13.55 -13.06
CA LEU A 289 -1.06 -13.87 -13.04
C LEU A 289 -1.79 -12.88 -12.14
N GLY A 290 -2.53 -11.94 -12.74
CA GLY A 290 -3.29 -10.93 -12.02
C GLY A 290 -3.22 -9.54 -12.67
N GLY A 291 -4.01 -8.58 -12.14
CA GLY A 291 -4.11 -7.24 -12.72
C GLY A 291 -4.17 -6.12 -11.68
N GLY A 292 -3.88 -6.41 -10.40
CA GLY A 292 -3.85 -5.42 -9.32
C GLY A 292 -2.48 -4.73 -9.17
N ASN A 293 -2.38 -3.82 -8.20
CA ASN A 293 -1.12 -3.11 -7.92
C ASN A 293 0.05 -4.04 -7.65
N VAL A 294 -0.18 -5.17 -6.95
CA VAL A 294 0.85 -6.17 -6.68
C VAL A 294 1.35 -6.84 -7.98
N ALA A 295 0.46 -7.05 -8.95
CA ALA A 295 0.86 -7.57 -10.26
C ALA A 295 1.71 -6.56 -11.05
N MET A 296 1.36 -5.26 -10.98
CA MET A 296 2.18 -4.19 -11.58
C MET A 296 3.55 -4.12 -10.90
N ASP A 297 3.61 -4.23 -9.60
CA ASP A 297 4.85 -4.25 -8.84
C ASP A 297 5.74 -5.44 -9.22
N ALA A 298 5.15 -6.63 -9.33
CA ALA A 298 5.88 -7.86 -9.68
C ALA A 298 6.40 -7.83 -11.13
N CYS A 299 5.58 -7.45 -12.11
CA CYS A 299 6.00 -7.41 -13.51
C CYS A 299 7.09 -6.35 -13.76
N ARG A 300 6.95 -5.16 -13.19
CA ARG A 300 7.95 -4.09 -13.29
C ARG A 300 9.25 -4.44 -12.56
N THR A 301 9.16 -5.21 -11.47
CA THR A 301 10.33 -5.78 -10.78
C THR A 301 11.05 -6.79 -11.67
N ALA A 302 10.31 -7.70 -12.32
CA ALA A 302 10.89 -8.68 -13.25
C ALA A 302 11.64 -8.02 -14.42
N VAL A 303 11.07 -6.95 -15.00
CA VAL A 303 11.76 -6.14 -16.04
C VAL A 303 13.11 -5.62 -15.51
N ARG A 304 13.15 -5.06 -14.30
CA ARG A 304 14.37 -4.50 -13.69
C ARG A 304 15.41 -5.55 -13.31
N LEU A 305 14.97 -6.77 -13.04
CA LEU A 305 15.88 -7.91 -12.81
C LEU A 305 16.44 -8.50 -14.10
N GLY A 306 16.02 -7.97 -15.26
CA GLY A 306 16.60 -8.30 -16.56
C GLY A 306 15.85 -9.34 -17.36
N ALA A 307 14.55 -9.56 -17.06
CA ALA A 307 13.70 -10.39 -17.91
C ALA A 307 13.61 -9.79 -19.34
N GLU A 308 13.81 -10.64 -20.34
CA GLU A 308 13.73 -10.27 -21.77
C GLU A 308 12.28 -10.00 -22.19
N LYS A 309 11.34 -10.75 -21.61
CA LYS A 309 9.92 -10.64 -21.86
C LYS A 309 9.13 -10.85 -20.56
N VAL A 310 8.18 -9.96 -20.30
CA VAL A 310 7.27 -10.05 -19.15
C VAL A 310 5.84 -9.94 -19.63
N TYR A 311 4.98 -10.87 -19.18
CA TYR A 311 3.56 -10.92 -19.51
C TYR A 311 2.72 -10.66 -18.28
N ILE A 312 1.67 -9.84 -18.41
CA ILE A 312 0.53 -9.83 -17.49
C ILE A 312 -0.56 -10.72 -18.08
N ILE A 313 -0.97 -11.76 -17.38
CA ILE A 313 -2.09 -12.62 -17.75
C ILE A 313 -3.30 -12.22 -16.93
N TYR A 314 -4.33 -11.67 -17.60
CA TYR A 314 -5.51 -11.15 -16.94
C TYR A 314 -6.80 -11.59 -17.61
N ARG A 315 -7.74 -12.11 -16.80
CA ARG A 315 -8.98 -12.73 -17.29
C ARG A 315 -10.06 -11.77 -17.81
N ARG A 316 -9.86 -10.45 -17.67
CA ARG A 316 -10.75 -9.39 -18.18
C ARG A 316 -9.97 -8.47 -19.13
N THR A 317 -10.54 -7.32 -19.44
CA THR A 317 -9.86 -6.32 -20.29
C THR A 317 -9.14 -5.27 -19.47
N GLU A 318 -8.48 -4.34 -20.16
CA GLU A 318 -7.79 -3.20 -19.56
C GLU A 318 -8.71 -2.35 -18.66
N LYS A 319 -9.98 -2.18 -19.07
CA LYS A 319 -10.97 -1.36 -18.33
C LYS A 319 -11.29 -1.90 -16.95
N GLU A 320 -11.16 -3.20 -16.74
CA GLU A 320 -11.43 -3.85 -15.47
C GLU A 320 -10.17 -4.09 -14.63
N LEU A 321 -9.00 -3.57 -15.05
CA LEU A 321 -7.78 -3.65 -14.24
C LEU A 321 -7.96 -2.85 -12.93
N PRO A 322 -7.76 -3.47 -11.76
CA PRO A 322 -7.91 -2.77 -10.48
C PRO A 322 -6.63 -2.07 -10.01
N ALA A 323 -5.56 -2.05 -10.81
CA ALA A 323 -4.34 -1.34 -10.52
C ALA A 323 -4.49 0.16 -10.81
N ARG A 324 -3.66 0.98 -10.17
CA ARG A 324 -3.55 2.42 -10.47
C ARG A 324 -3.22 2.65 -11.95
N LEU A 325 -3.90 3.61 -12.56
CA LEU A 325 -3.69 3.96 -13.97
C LEU A 325 -2.22 4.32 -14.26
N GLU A 326 -1.58 5.10 -13.40
CA GLU A 326 -0.17 5.46 -13.51
C GLU A 326 0.74 4.23 -13.57
N GLU A 327 0.45 3.19 -12.76
CA GLU A 327 1.26 1.98 -12.70
C GLU A 327 1.04 1.07 -13.93
N ILE A 328 -0.19 1.05 -14.46
CA ILE A 328 -0.51 0.35 -15.71
C ILE A 328 0.26 0.99 -16.88
N HIS A 329 0.19 2.33 -17.01
CA HIS A 329 0.91 3.06 -18.06
C HIS A 329 2.42 2.85 -17.94
N HIS A 330 2.97 2.94 -16.74
CA HIS A 330 4.39 2.69 -16.52
C HIS A 330 4.80 1.27 -16.90
N ALA A 331 3.98 0.26 -16.61
CA ALA A 331 4.27 -1.12 -17.00
C ALA A 331 4.27 -1.29 -18.53
N MET A 332 3.32 -0.68 -19.23
CA MET A 332 3.25 -0.69 -20.69
C MET A 332 4.46 0.00 -21.33
N GLU A 333 4.83 1.19 -20.84
CA GLU A 333 6.00 1.95 -21.31
C GLU A 333 7.32 1.20 -21.06
N GLU A 334 7.40 0.40 -19.98
CA GLU A 334 8.55 -0.43 -19.65
C GLU A 334 8.62 -1.72 -20.48
N GLY A 335 7.62 -1.97 -21.36
CA GLY A 335 7.62 -3.08 -22.31
C GLY A 335 6.94 -4.36 -21.81
N VAL A 336 6.11 -4.28 -20.77
CA VAL A 336 5.29 -5.40 -20.31
C VAL A 336 4.17 -5.68 -21.32
N ASP A 337 3.99 -6.95 -21.70
CA ASP A 337 2.99 -7.42 -22.65
C ASP A 337 1.71 -7.87 -21.89
N PHE A 338 0.60 -7.18 -22.11
CA PHE A 338 -0.66 -7.48 -21.46
C PHE A 338 -1.49 -8.49 -22.27
N ARG A 339 -1.64 -9.71 -21.75
CA ARG A 339 -2.48 -10.77 -22.29
C ARG A 339 -3.85 -10.73 -21.62
N PHE A 340 -4.71 -9.86 -22.15
CA PHE A 340 -6.09 -9.73 -21.70
C PHE A 340 -6.95 -10.91 -22.16
N LEU A 341 -8.06 -11.12 -21.42
CA LEU A 341 -9.01 -12.20 -21.70
C LEU A 341 -8.32 -13.57 -21.70
N ARG A 342 -7.42 -13.77 -20.75
CA ARG A 342 -6.70 -15.03 -20.52
C ARG A 342 -6.79 -15.41 -19.04
N ALA A 343 -7.22 -16.64 -18.77
CA ALA A 343 -7.23 -17.23 -17.44
C ALA A 343 -6.30 -18.46 -17.42
N PRO A 344 -5.43 -18.62 -16.41
CA PRO A 344 -4.57 -19.80 -16.32
C PRO A 344 -5.38 -21.08 -16.13
N LEU A 345 -5.04 -22.13 -16.87
CA LEU A 345 -5.60 -23.47 -16.74
C LEU A 345 -4.59 -24.45 -16.13
N GLU A 346 -3.32 -24.30 -16.50
CA GLU A 346 -2.25 -25.22 -16.15
C GLU A 346 -0.92 -24.50 -16.29
N ILE A 347 0.01 -24.77 -15.38
CA ILE A 347 1.43 -24.40 -15.53
C ILE A 347 2.15 -25.60 -16.11
N LEU A 348 2.85 -25.40 -17.22
CA LEU A 348 3.53 -26.45 -17.96
C LEU A 348 4.97 -26.60 -17.40
N GLY A 349 5.38 -27.83 -17.14
CA GLY A 349 6.71 -28.17 -16.65
C GLY A 349 7.48 -29.09 -17.57
N ASP A 350 8.81 -29.10 -17.43
CA ASP A 350 9.69 -30.08 -18.02
C ASP A 350 9.78 -31.37 -17.18
N GLU A 351 10.61 -32.31 -17.59
CA GLU A 351 10.84 -33.59 -16.88
C GLU A 351 11.48 -33.44 -15.49
N ASN A 352 11.97 -32.23 -15.14
CA ASN A 352 12.59 -31.91 -13.87
C ASN A 352 11.71 -30.95 -13.03
N ASP A 353 10.44 -30.83 -13.37
CA ASP A 353 9.49 -29.92 -12.71
C ASP A 353 9.88 -28.43 -12.78
N ASN A 354 10.61 -28.00 -13.82
CA ASN A 354 10.85 -26.57 -14.08
C ASN A 354 9.77 -26.00 -15.00
N VAL A 355 9.35 -24.78 -14.73
CA VAL A 355 8.38 -24.07 -15.58
C VAL A 355 8.92 -23.89 -17.00
N ILE A 356 8.11 -24.27 -18.01
CA ILE A 356 8.37 -24.03 -19.42
C ILE A 356 7.25 -23.22 -20.11
N GLY A 357 6.11 -23.04 -19.43
CA GLY A 357 5.00 -22.28 -20.00
C GLY A 357 3.77 -22.22 -19.11
N VAL A 358 2.77 -21.48 -19.57
CA VAL A 358 1.43 -21.41 -18.97
C VAL A 358 0.41 -21.67 -20.06
N ARG A 359 -0.46 -22.66 -19.86
CA ARG A 359 -1.65 -22.85 -20.68
C ARG A 359 -2.77 -21.98 -20.16
N THR A 360 -3.36 -21.20 -21.04
CA THR A 360 -4.42 -20.26 -20.70
C THR A 360 -5.71 -20.59 -21.44
N GLN A 361 -6.85 -20.40 -20.78
CA GLN A 361 -8.18 -20.38 -21.36
C GLN A 361 -8.45 -19.00 -21.97
N VAL A 362 -8.92 -18.96 -23.19
CA VAL A 362 -9.45 -17.74 -23.81
C VAL A 362 -10.79 -17.39 -23.15
N MET A 363 -10.95 -16.13 -22.77
CA MET A 363 -12.15 -15.64 -22.09
C MET A 363 -12.88 -14.61 -22.95
N GLU A 364 -14.15 -14.43 -22.70
CA GLU A 364 -14.95 -13.30 -23.15
C GLU A 364 -15.63 -12.62 -21.98
N LEU A 365 -16.13 -11.40 -22.17
CA LEU A 365 -16.85 -10.67 -21.13
C LEU A 365 -18.36 -10.89 -21.28
N GLY A 366 -18.95 -11.56 -20.30
CA GLY A 366 -20.39 -11.69 -20.11
C GLY A 366 -21.05 -10.44 -19.50
N GLU A 367 -22.14 -10.64 -18.78
CA GLU A 367 -22.89 -9.58 -18.11
C GLU A 367 -22.09 -8.97 -16.92
N ALA A 368 -22.44 -7.72 -16.58
CA ALA A 368 -21.86 -7.05 -15.43
C ALA A 368 -22.43 -7.63 -14.12
N ASP A 369 -21.57 -7.77 -13.11
CA ASP A 369 -21.97 -8.10 -11.74
C ASP A 369 -22.60 -6.88 -11.01
N ALA A 370 -22.99 -7.06 -9.75
CA ALA A 370 -23.59 -6.01 -8.94
C ALA A 370 -22.70 -4.77 -8.75
N ASP A 371 -21.37 -4.94 -8.89
CA ASP A 371 -20.38 -3.87 -8.79
C ASP A 371 -20.07 -3.23 -10.16
N GLY A 372 -20.84 -3.60 -11.21
CA GLY A 372 -20.64 -3.11 -12.58
C GLY A 372 -19.47 -3.75 -13.34
N ARG A 373 -18.80 -4.75 -12.77
CA ARG A 373 -17.69 -5.47 -13.41
C ARG A 373 -18.21 -6.62 -14.25
N ARG A 374 -17.80 -6.66 -15.51
CA ARG A 374 -18.21 -7.74 -16.40
C ARG A 374 -17.57 -9.08 -16.01
N LYS A 375 -18.39 -10.14 -15.94
CA LYS A 375 -17.96 -11.47 -15.55
C LYS A 375 -17.17 -12.13 -16.70
N PRO A 376 -15.94 -12.66 -16.46
CA PRO A 376 -15.23 -13.40 -17.49
C PRO A 376 -15.89 -14.78 -17.67
N VAL A 377 -16.12 -15.15 -18.92
CA VAL A 377 -16.72 -16.43 -19.36
C VAL A 377 -15.72 -17.15 -20.25
N ALA A 378 -15.54 -18.44 -20.06
CA ALA A 378 -14.63 -19.24 -20.89
C ALA A 378 -15.20 -19.44 -22.29
N VAL A 379 -14.37 -19.27 -23.32
CA VAL A 379 -14.69 -19.65 -24.70
C VAL A 379 -14.31 -21.13 -24.89
N GLU A 380 -15.30 -21.99 -24.99
CA GLU A 380 -15.08 -23.45 -25.02
C GLU A 380 -14.09 -23.87 -26.10
N GLY A 381 -13.14 -24.75 -25.73
CA GLY A 381 -12.15 -25.31 -26.65
C GLY A 381 -11.06 -24.36 -27.14
N GLN A 382 -11.04 -23.10 -26.68
CA GLN A 382 -9.99 -22.17 -27.07
C GLN A 382 -8.97 -21.99 -25.94
N THR A 383 -7.77 -22.48 -26.19
CA THR A 383 -6.63 -22.34 -25.26
C THR A 383 -5.43 -21.73 -25.99
N GLU A 384 -4.50 -21.14 -25.24
CA GLU A 384 -3.24 -20.60 -25.72
C GLU A 384 -2.13 -20.98 -24.74
N ASP A 385 -1.03 -21.53 -25.25
CA ASP A 385 0.17 -21.79 -24.48
C ASP A 385 1.14 -20.62 -24.62
N ILE A 386 1.58 -20.06 -23.50
CA ILE A 386 2.53 -18.95 -23.43
C ILE A 386 3.82 -19.48 -22.83
N GLU A 387 4.90 -19.46 -23.63
CA GLU A 387 6.22 -19.92 -23.20
C GLU A 387 6.84 -18.95 -22.19
N VAL A 388 7.13 -19.45 -20.98
CA VAL A 388 7.79 -18.70 -19.89
C VAL A 388 8.62 -19.65 -19.04
N ASP A 389 9.64 -19.14 -18.36
CA ASP A 389 10.49 -19.87 -17.41
C ASP A 389 10.24 -19.47 -15.95
N ALA A 390 9.27 -18.57 -15.72
CA ALA A 390 8.74 -18.31 -14.39
C ALA A 390 7.29 -17.82 -14.43
N VAL A 391 6.57 -18.12 -13.33
CA VAL A 391 5.19 -17.67 -13.10
C VAL A 391 5.12 -17.01 -11.72
N ILE A 392 4.57 -15.80 -11.67
CA ILE A 392 4.33 -15.06 -10.41
C ILE A 392 2.82 -14.92 -10.20
N VAL A 393 2.32 -15.53 -9.13
CA VAL A 393 0.89 -15.52 -8.77
C VAL A 393 0.57 -14.28 -7.96
N ALA A 394 -0.24 -13.36 -8.51
CA ALA A 394 -0.57 -12.04 -7.95
C ALA A 394 -2.10 -11.82 -7.87
N ILE A 395 -2.85 -12.81 -7.37
CA ILE A 395 -4.33 -12.82 -7.36
C ILE A 395 -4.95 -12.42 -6.02
N GLY A 396 -4.14 -11.92 -5.11
CA GLY A 396 -4.57 -11.41 -3.80
C GLY A 396 -3.96 -12.17 -2.62
N THR A 397 -4.27 -11.67 -1.42
CA THR A 397 -3.76 -12.19 -0.16
C THR A 397 -4.86 -12.25 0.89
N THR A 398 -4.64 -13.04 1.94
CA THR A 398 -5.54 -13.20 3.09
C THR A 398 -4.80 -12.97 4.41
N PRO A 399 -5.50 -12.60 5.50
CA PRO A 399 -4.89 -12.48 6.82
C PRO A 399 -4.31 -13.80 7.31
N ASN A 400 -3.19 -13.71 8.07
CA ASN A 400 -2.62 -14.88 8.72
C ASN A 400 -3.49 -15.26 9.93
N PRO A 401 -4.02 -16.50 10.00
CA PRO A 401 -4.92 -16.95 11.07
C PRO A 401 -4.22 -17.28 12.39
N LEU A 402 -2.93 -17.02 12.54
CA LEU A 402 -2.10 -17.45 13.66
C LEU A 402 -2.68 -17.06 15.01
N ILE A 403 -3.00 -15.77 15.20
CA ILE A 403 -3.58 -15.27 16.47
C ILE A 403 -5.00 -15.81 16.65
N ALA A 404 -5.85 -15.71 15.62
CA ALA A 404 -7.24 -16.17 15.71
C ALA A 404 -7.37 -17.67 16.03
N ARG A 405 -6.43 -18.50 15.55
CA ARG A 405 -6.41 -19.94 15.90
C ARG A 405 -6.06 -20.20 17.36
N LYS A 406 -5.27 -19.33 17.99
CA LYS A 406 -4.86 -19.47 19.40
C LYS A 406 -5.81 -18.78 20.35
N VAL A 407 -6.61 -17.82 19.85
CA VAL A 407 -7.55 -17.00 20.62
C VAL A 407 -8.93 -17.15 20.00
N PRO A 408 -9.67 -18.25 20.30
CA PRO A 408 -10.97 -18.56 19.66
C PRO A 408 -12.06 -17.49 19.94
N GLU A 409 -11.90 -16.68 20.98
CA GLU A 409 -12.81 -15.58 21.33
C GLU A 409 -12.75 -14.43 20.30
N LEU A 410 -11.65 -14.30 19.55
CA LEU A 410 -11.52 -13.38 18.45
C LEU A 410 -12.29 -13.89 17.23
N GLN A 411 -13.49 -13.36 17.03
CA GLN A 411 -14.33 -13.73 15.89
C GLN A 411 -13.73 -13.28 14.56
N THR A 412 -13.77 -14.18 13.59
CA THR A 412 -13.33 -13.90 12.21
C THR A 412 -14.43 -14.22 11.21
N THR A 413 -14.38 -13.56 10.05
CA THR A 413 -15.22 -13.85 8.91
C THR A 413 -14.77 -15.14 8.21
N LYS A 414 -15.55 -15.63 7.25
CA LYS A 414 -15.14 -16.76 6.38
C LYS A 414 -13.84 -16.49 5.59
N LYS A 415 -13.48 -15.21 5.40
CA LYS A 415 -12.23 -14.80 4.72
C LYS A 415 -11.05 -14.66 5.67
N GLY A 416 -11.23 -14.95 6.96
CA GLY A 416 -10.18 -14.85 7.98
C GLY A 416 -9.91 -13.44 8.49
N THR A 417 -10.70 -12.43 8.11
CA THR A 417 -10.60 -11.07 8.66
C THR A 417 -11.28 -10.98 10.01
N TYR A 418 -10.75 -10.18 10.94
CA TYR A 418 -11.38 -9.96 12.24
C TYR A 418 -12.72 -9.24 12.08
N VAL A 419 -13.73 -9.69 12.84
CA VAL A 419 -15.01 -8.99 12.98
C VAL A 419 -14.83 -7.82 13.92
N ILE A 420 -15.13 -6.60 13.45
CA ILE A 420 -14.96 -5.36 14.21
C ILE A 420 -16.23 -4.52 14.20
N ASN A 421 -16.32 -3.64 15.18
CA ASN A 421 -17.22 -2.49 15.11
C ASN A 421 -16.62 -1.45 14.14
N GLU A 422 -17.35 -1.12 13.10
CA GLU A 422 -16.86 -0.24 12.00
C GLU A 422 -16.58 1.21 12.45
N GLU A 423 -17.16 1.67 13.58
CA GLU A 423 -16.94 3.02 14.09
C GLU A 423 -15.72 3.13 15.00
N THR A 424 -15.37 2.05 15.71
CA THR A 424 -14.36 2.07 16.78
C THR A 424 -13.18 1.14 16.52
N GLY A 425 -13.30 0.19 15.60
CA GLY A 425 -12.32 -0.87 15.42
C GLY A 425 -12.32 -1.94 16.51
N ALA A 426 -13.24 -1.89 17.50
CA ALA A 426 -13.31 -2.86 18.58
C ALA A 426 -13.69 -4.25 18.04
N THR A 427 -12.99 -5.29 18.51
CA THR A 427 -13.26 -6.69 18.19
C THR A 427 -14.32 -7.30 19.10
N SER A 428 -14.56 -8.60 18.99
CA SER A 428 -15.38 -9.38 19.93
C SER A 428 -14.78 -9.49 21.35
N MET A 429 -13.51 -9.13 21.54
CA MET A 429 -12.83 -9.17 22.84
C MET A 429 -12.68 -7.77 23.41
N GLU A 430 -13.03 -7.60 24.69
CA GLU A 430 -12.86 -6.34 25.41
C GLU A 430 -11.39 -5.91 25.48
N GLY A 431 -11.12 -4.64 25.17
CA GLY A 431 -9.78 -4.06 25.14
C GLY A 431 -8.94 -4.44 23.92
N VAL A 432 -9.50 -5.21 22.98
CA VAL A 432 -8.82 -5.62 21.75
C VAL A 432 -9.49 -4.98 20.53
N PHE A 433 -8.68 -4.32 19.72
CA PHE A 433 -9.09 -3.60 18.51
C PHE A 433 -8.37 -4.16 17.29
N ALA A 434 -8.92 -3.97 16.11
CA ALA A 434 -8.27 -4.38 14.87
C ALA A 434 -8.53 -3.39 13.72
N GLY A 435 -7.64 -3.40 12.72
CA GLY A 435 -7.79 -2.53 11.55
C GLY A 435 -6.82 -2.89 10.43
N GLY A 436 -6.91 -2.13 9.33
CA GLY A 436 -6.18 -2.41 8.11
C GLY A 436 -6.60 -3.74 7.47
N ASP A 437 -5.69 -4.34 6.71
CA ASP A 437 -6.02 -5.56 5.95
C ASP A 437 -6.36 -6.76 6.85
N ALA A 438 -5.97 -6.74 8.12
CA ALA A 438 -6.35 -7.77 9.10
C ALA A 438 -7.86 -7.79 9.38
N ALA A 439 -8.54 -6.65 9.29
CA ALA A 439 -9.99 -6.53 9.51
C ALA A 439 -10.78 -6.36 8.21
N ARG A 440 -10.20 -5.70 7.22
CA ARG A 440 -10.87 -5.34 5.96
C ARG A 440 -10.62 -6.34 4.82
N GLY A 441 -9.50 -7.06 4.85
CA GLY A 441 -8.90 -7.74 3.71
C GLY A 441 -7.95 -6.81 2.95
N ALA A 442 -7.18 -7.35 2.02
CA ALA A 442 -6.18 -6.60 1.27
C ALA A 442 -6.79 -5.39 0.55
N ALA A 443 -6.27 -4.18 0.85
CA ALA A 443 -6.77 -2.91 0.34
C ALA A 443 -5.64 -1.91 0.11
N THR A 444 -5.88 -0.61 0.33
CA THR A 444 -4.89 0.44 0.10
C THR A 444 -4.24 0.91 1.39
N VAL A 445 -3.01 1.46 1.28
CA VAL A 445 -2.25 2.01 2.41
C VAL A 445 -3.08 3.05 3.18
N ILE A 446 -3.76 3.96 2.49
CA ILE A 446 -4.53 5.03 3.14
C ILE A 446 -5.79 4.51 3.84
N LEU A 447 -6.41 3.42 3.35
CA LEU A 447 -7.52 2.77 4.06
C LEU A 447 -7.02 2.14 5.36
N ALA A 448 -5.87 1.48 5.33
CA ALA A 448 -5.25 0.93 6.53
C ALA A 448 -4.89 2.04 7.54
N ILE A 449 -4.37 3.19 7.08
CA ILE A 449 -4.14 4.38 7.93
C ILE A 449 -5.45 4.86 8.56
N GLY A 450 -6.52 4.99 7.77
CA GLY A 450 -7.83 5.39 8.26
C GLY A 450 -8.37 4.45 9.34
N ASP A 451 -8.16 3.14 9.18
CA ASP A 451 -8.56 2.13 10.17
C ASP A 451 -7.72 2.25 11.45
N GLY A 452 -6.41 2.43 11.35
CA GLY A 452 -5.52 2.65 12.50
C GLY A 452 -5.93 3.88 13.32
N LYS A 453 -6.28 4.97 12.64
CA LYS A 453 -6.79 6.20 13.28
C LYS A 453 -8.13 5.98 14.00
N ARG A 454 -9.06 5.29 13.35
CA ARG A 454 -10.35 4.92 13.98
C ARG A 454 -10.14 4.09 15.24
N ALA A 455 -9.28 3.09 15.15
CA ALA A 455 -8.95 2.24 16.29
C ALA A 455 -8.26 3.04 17.40
N ALA A 456 -7.36 3.97 17.10
CA ALA A 456 -6.75 4.85 18.09
C ALA A 456 -7.80 5.67 18.85
N ALA A 457 -8.76 6.27 18.15
CA ALA A 457 -9.87 6.99 18.77
C ALA A 457 -10.78 6.05 19.59
N GLY A 458 -11.01 4.81 19.11
CA GLY A 458 -11.76 3.78 19.85
C GLY A 458 -11.06 3.35 21.13
N ILE A 459 -9.74 3.15 21.07
CA ILE A 459 -8.88 2.82 22.23
C ILE A 459 -8.90 3.97 23.25
N ASP A 460 -8.72 5.21 22.79
CA ASP A 460 -8.76 6.39 23.66
C ASP A 460 -10.09 6.50 24.39
N LYS A 461 -11.21 6.38 23.67
CA LYS A 461 -12.56 6.37 24.28
C LYS A 461 -12.73 5.23 25.27
N TYR A 462 -12.26 4.03 24.98
CA TYR A 462 -12.34 2.87 25.87
C TYR A 462 -11.55 3.09 27.16
N LEU A 463 -10.31 3.54 27.03
CA LEU A 463 -9.41 3.73 28.16
C LEU A 463 -9.78 4.95 29.01
N SER A 464 -10.32 6.01 28.43
CA SER A 464 -10.78 7.20 29.16
C SER A 464 -12.01 6.93 30.05
N ASN A 465 -12.76 5.86 29.77
CA ASN A 465 -13.92 5.43 30.55
C ASN A 465 -13.59 4.36 31.61
N LYS A 466 -12.35 3.93 31.71
CA LYS A 466 -11.78 3.04 32.71
C LYS A 466 -11.00 3.82 33.79
#